data_212c34fd8d3c0f910f9f706bec1f33db
#
_entry.id   212c34fd8d3c0f910f9f706bec1f33db
#
_cell.length_a   1.000
_cell.length_b   1.000
_cell.length_c   1.000
_cell.angle_alpha   90.00
_cell.angle_beta   90.00
_cell.angle_gamma   90.00
#
_symmetry.space_group_name_H-M   'P 1'
#
loop_
_entity.id
_entity.type
_entity.pdbx_description
1 polymer ?
#
loop_
_entity_poly.entity_id
_entity_poly.type
_entity_poly.pdbx_seq_one_letter_code
_entity_poly.pdbx_strand_id
1 'polypeptide(L)'
;RQGRLSMTSIWLNGVAYGWPQRPVVVVCIDGGDPAYIEQGLRDGILPNVARFVRDGFHAVADGVVPSFTCPNNMSIVTGAPPAVHGISGNYYLDAVSGDAVVMTGPELLRSRTILAAFADAGAKVVSITAKDKLRRQLGKDLDLGRGNVSFSSEHADRCTLAENGIENVLELVGMPLPDMYSMELSLFVLAAGVRL
;
A
#
# COMPACT_ATOMS: atom_id res chain seq x y z
N ARG A 1 -29.57 -17.92 10.97
CA ARG A 1 -29.11 -16.52 11.05
C ARG A 1 -28.16 -16.42 12.22
N GLN A 2 -26.86 -16.70 12.01
CA GLN A 2 -25.83 -16.40 12.99
C GLN A 2 -25.63 -14.89 13.01
N GLY A 3 -25.88 -14.28 14.16
CA GLY A 3 -25.69 -12.85 14.38
C GLY A 3 -24.21 -12.50 14.15
N ARG A 4 -23.94 -11.68 13.13
CA ARG A 4 -22.65 -11.01 12.96
C ARG A 4 -22.44 -10.15 14.21
N LEU A 5 -21.51 -10.56 15.07
CA LEU A 5 -20.99 -9.65 16.09
C LEU A 5 -20.47 -8.42 15.36
N SER A 6 -21.09 -7.29 15.61
CA SER A 6 -20.63 -5.99 15.10
C SER A 6 -19.28 -5.71 15.76
N MET A 7 -18.19 -6.03 15.07
CA MET A 7 -16.87 -5.56 15.50
C MET A 7 -16.84 -4.04 15.27
N THR A 8 -16.88 -3.30 16.35
CA THR A 8 -16.90 -1.84 16.30
C THR A 8 -15.53 -1.23 16.06
N SER A 9 -14.47 -1.95 16.42
CA SER A 9 -13.09 -1.48 16.23
C SER A 9 -12.07 -2.63 16.25
N ILE A 10 -10.93 -2.40 15.59
CA ILE A 10 -9.75 -3.25 15.57
C ILE A 10 -8.62 -2.50 16.27
N TRP A 11 -8.05 -3.09 17.32
CA TRP A 11 -6.88 -2.53 18.00
C TRP A 11 -5.61 -3.02 17.31
N LEU A 12 -4.77 -2.08 16.90
CA LEU A 12 -3.51 -2.39 16.23
C LEU A 12 -2.45 -1.34 16.58
N ASN A 13 -1.28 -1.78 17.04
CA ASN A 13 -0.12 -0.92 17.35
C ASN A 13 -0.46 0.30 18.25
N GLY A 14 -1.38 0.10 19.21
CA GLY A 14 -1.81 1.15 20.13
C GLY A 14 -2.91 2.08 19.61
N VAL A 15 -3.46 1.82 18.42
CA VAL A 15 -4.54 2.61 17.80
C VAL A 15 -5.79 1.77 17.60
N ALA A 16 -6.95 2.35 17.86
CA ALA A 16 -8.24 1.76 17.58
C ALA A 16 -8.74 2.20 16.20
N TYR A 17 -8.99 1.27 15.31
CA TYR A 17 -9.51 1.52 13.96
C TYR A 17 -10.98 1.10 13.89
N GLY A 18 -11.85 2.02 13.49
CA GLY A 18 -13.27 1.70 13.26
C GLY A 18 -13.46 0.79 12.04
N TRP A 19 -14.46 -0.09 12.11
CA TRP A 19 -14.82 -0.89 10.93
C TRP A 19 -15.46 0.00 9.86
N PRO A 20 -14.96 -0.02 8.62
CA PRO A 20 -15.46 0.85 7.56
C PRO A 20 -16.89 0.45 7.17
N GLN A 21 -17.77 1.45 7.00
CA GLN A 21 -19.15 1.25 6.56
C GLN A 21 -19.27 1.16 5.03
N ARG A 22 -18.22 1.53 4.31
CA ARG A 22 -18.14 1.52 2.84
C ARG A 22 -16.75 1.03 2.44
N PRO A 23 -16.55 0.56 1.19
CA PRO A 23 -15.21 0.30 0.68
C PRO A 23 -14.31 1.52 0.84
N VAL A 24 -13.08 1.29 1.28
CA VAL A 24 -12.05 2.33 1.44
C VAL A 24 -10.99 2.10 0.37
N VAL A 25 -10.71 3.12 -0.42
CA VAL A 25 -9.64 3.12 -1.42
C VAL A 25 -8.56 4.10 -0.94
N VAL A 26 -7.34 3.60 -0.85
CA VAL A 26 -6.16 4.40 -0.48
C VAL A 26 -5.22 4.44 -1.67
N VAL A 27 -4.90 5.63 -2.15
CA VAL A 27 -3.92 5.84 -3.22
C VAL A 27 -2.74 6.59 -2.62
N CYS A 28 -1.58 5.92 -2.59
CA CYS A 28 -0.32 6.53 -2.18
C CYS A 28 0.51 6.85 -3.42
N ILE A 29 0.84 8.12 -3.61
CA ILE A 29 1.71 8.60 -4.70
C ILE A 29 3.06 8.95 -4.09
N ASP A 30 4.01 8.03 -4.19
CA ASP A 30 5.37 8.19 -3.68
C ASP A 30 6.09 9.31 -4.46
N GLY A 31 6.76 10.20 -3.74
CA GLY A 31 7.38 11.40 -4.33
C GLY A 31 6.41 12.49 -4.77
N GLY A 32 5.13 12.38 -4.40
CA GLY A 32 4.10 13.38 -4.68
C GLY A 32 4.25 14.61 -3.77
N ASP A 33 4.88 15.67 -4.28
CA ASP A 33 4.98 16.94 -3.57
C ASP A 33 3.65 17.73 -3.65
N PRO A 34 3.21 18.38 -2.57
CA PRO A 34 2.02 19.24 -2.58
C PRO A 34 2.02 20.28 -3.71
N ALA A 35 3.20 20.80 -4.09
CA ALA A 35 3.33 21.78 -5.18
C ALA A 35 2.84 21.22 -6.53
N TYR A 36 2.97 19.93 -6.80
CA TYR A 36 2.43 19.31 -8.02
C TYR A 36 0.91 19.34 -8.05
N ILE A 37 0.28 19.05 -6.91
CA ILE A 37 -1.17 19.11 -6.78
C ILE A 37 -1.66 20.54 -6.92
N GLU A 38 -1.04 21.49 -6.23
CA GLU A 38 -1.39 22.90 -6.31
C GLU A 38 -1.26 23.44 -7.72
N GLN A 39 -0.17 23.11 -8.44
CA GLN A 39 0.01 23.52 -9.83
C GLN A 39 -1.06 22.90 -10.73
N GLY A 40 -1.29 21.60 -10.63
CA GLY A 40 -2.30 20.92 -11.44
C GLY A 40 -3.73 21.43 -11.19
N LEU A 41 -4.04 21.86 -9.96
CA LEU A 41 -5.30 22.52 -9.64
C LEU A 41 -5.40 23.90 -10.29
N ARG A 42 -4.34 24.73 -10.23
CA ARG A 42 -4.28 26.04 -10.91
C ARG A 42 -4.46 25.92 -12.43
N ASP A 43 -3.84 24.89 -13.02
CA ASP A 43 -3.88 24.64 -14.46
C ASP A 43 -5.19 23.94 -14.91
N GLY A 44 -6.05 23.56 -13.98
CA GLY A 44 -7.32 22.89 -14.26
C GLY A 44 -7.19 21.46 -14.80
N ILE A 45 -6.01 20.83 -14.72
CA ILE A 45 -5.74 19.48 -15.25
C ILE A 45 -6.07 18.35 -14.25
N LEU A 46 -6.45 18.71 -13.01
CA LEU A 46 -6.80 17.75 -11.95
C LEU A 46 -8.28 17.91 -11.49
N PRO A 47 -9.28 17.72 -12.36
CA PRO A 47 -10.68 18.04 -12.04
C PRO A 47 -11.25 17.15 -10.90
N ASN A 48 -10.83 15.89 -10.81
CA ASN A 48 -11.27 14.99 -9.75
C ASN A 48 -10.61 15.34 -8.41
N VAL A 49 -9.33 15.69 -8.40
CA VAL A 49 -8.64 16.15 -7.18
C VAL A 49 -9.25 17.46 -6.70
N ALA A 50 -9.57 18.40 -7.61
CA ALA A 50 -10.29 19.62 -7.27
C ALA A 50 -11.62 19.34 -6.55
N ARG A 51 -12.36 18.32 -7.02
CA ARG A 51 -13.59 17.88 -6.35
C ARG A 51 -13.31 17.30 -4.96
N PHE A 52 -12.26 16.48 -4.80
CA PHE A 52 -11.89 15.91 -3.50
C PHE A 52 -11.48 16.99 -2.50
N VAL A 53 -10.73 17.98 -2.93
CA VAL A 53 -10.33 19.12 -2.08
C VAL A 53 -11.55 19.96 -1.68
N ARG A 54 -12.50 20.19 -2.59
CA ARG A 54 -13.70 21.01 -2.32
C ARG A 54 -14.70 20.28 -1.42
N ASP A 55 -14.95 18.99 -1.68
CA ASP A 55 -16.05 18.23 -1.07
C ASP A 55 -15.60 17.32 0.07
N GLY A 56 -14.29 17.15 0.26
CA GLY A 56 -13.67 16.29 1.25
C GLY A 56 -12.79 17.04 2.24
N PHE A 57 -11.67 16.43 2.59
CA PHE A 57 -10.67 17.00 3.49
C PHE A 57 -9.29 17.02 2.82
N HIS A 58 -8.57 18.10 2.97
CA HIS A 58 -7.19 18.25 2.51
C HIS A 58 -6.33 18.86 3.61
N ALA A 59 -5.16 18.26 3.86
CA ALA A 59 -4.16 18.77 4.80
C ALA A 59 -2.76 18.32 4.37
N VAL A 60 -1.76 19.12 4.74
CA VAL A 60 -0.35 18.73 4.67
C VAL A 60 0.04 18.13 6.00
N ALA A 61 0.81 17.04 5.96
CA ALA A 61 1.36 16.37 7.13
C ALA A 61 2.84 16.08 6.92
N ASP A 62 3.58 16.02 8.02
CA ASP A 62 4.99 15.66 7.99
C ASP A 62 5.18 14.16 7.73
N GLY A 63 6.17 13.83 6.90
CA GLY A 63 6.65 12.46 6.76
C GLY A 63 7.58 12.06 7.92
N VAL A 64 7.96 10.78 7.97
CA VAL A 64 8.98 10.32 8.92
C VAL A 64 10.37 10.80 8.51
N VAL A 65 11.27 10.94 9.46
CA VAL A 65 12.65 11.35 9.21
C VAL A 65 13.58 10.15 9.47
N PRO A 66 14.38 9.73 8.46
CA PRO A 66 14.46 10.24 7.10
C PRO A 66 13.25 9.83 6.24
N SER A 67 12.84 10.71 5.30
CA SER A 67 11.69 10.51 4.43
C SER A 67 12.06 9.62 3.22
N PHE A 68 12.09 8.32 3.43
CA PHE A 68 12.29 7.31 2.38
C PHE A 68 11.01 6.49 2.15
N THR A 69 10.92 5.84 0.99
CA THR A 69 9.79 5.00 0.59
C THR A 69 9.41 3.97 1.65
N CYS A 70 10.37 3.13 2.10
CA CYS A 70 10.04 2.05 3.03
C CYS A 70 9.56 2.56 4.39
N PRO A 71 10.26 3.45 5.11
CA PRO A 71 9.79 3.90 6.43
C PRO A 71 8.45 4.65 6.36
N ASN A 72 8.21 5.51 5.34
CA ASN A 72 6.95 6.22 5.24
C ASN A 72 5.77 5.28 4.94
N ASN A 73 5.91 4.38 3.96
CA ASN A 73 4.85 3.43 3.65
C ASN A 73 4.55 2.50 4.83
N MET A 74 5.58 2.05 5.56
CA MET A 74 5.38 1.23 6.75
C MET A 74 4.71 2.02 7.88
N SER A 75 5.05 3.29 8.07
CA SER A 75 4.34 4.14 9.05
C SER A 75 2.86 4.32 8.68
N ILE A 76 2.54 4.54 7.40
CA ILE A 76 1.15 4.65 6.92
C ILE A 76 0.39 3.35 7.19
N VAL A 77 0.95 2.20 6.79
CA VAL A 77 0.22 0.91 6.81
C VAL A 77 0.20 0.24 8.19
N THR A 78 1.05 0.68 9.13
CA THR A 78 1.04 0.17 10.51
C THR A 78 0.42 1.14 11.50
N GLY A 79 0.26 2.43 11.12
CA GLY A 79 -0.16 3.48 12.04
C GLY A 79 0.85 3.72 13.18
N ALA A 80 2.12 3.41 12.97
CA ALA A 80 3.17 3.46 13.98
C ALA A 80 4.45 4.10 13.42
N PRO A 81 5.29 4.74 14.25
CA PRO A 81 6.56 5.31 13.81
C PRO A 81 7.64 4.25 13.59
N PRO A 82 8.75 4.58 12.89
CA PRO A 82 9.89 3.67 12.65
C PRO A 82 10.45 3.01 13.90
N ALA A 83 10.48 3.71 15.03
CA ALA A 83 10.92 3.17 16.32
C ALA A 83 10.08 1.95 16.76
N VAL A 84 8.80 1.89 16.37
CA VAL A 84 7.88 0.80 16.69
C VAL A 84 7.90 -0.26 15.60
N HIS A 85 7.71 0.12 14.34
CA HIS A 85 7.61 -0.87 13.24
C HIS A 85 8.97 -1.38 12.74
N GLY A 86 10.09 -0.73 13.06
CA GLY A 86 11.44 -1.24 12.82
C GLY A 86 12.05 -0.91 11.46
N ILE A 87 11.30 -0.35 10.53
CA ILE A 87 11.80 0.02 9.20
C ILE A 87 12.21 1.49 9.22
N SER A 88 13.51 1.76 9.23
CA SER A 88 14.08 3.10 9.36
C SER A 88 14.74 3.65 8.09
N GLY A 89 14.80 2.86 7.02
CA GLY A 89 15.45 3.25 5.76
C GLY A 89 15.11 2.31 4.62
N ASN A 90 15.62 2.63 3.44
CA ASN A 90 15.59 1.72 2.28
C ASN A 90 16.75 0.71 2.30
N TYR A 91 17.69 0.89 3.24
CA TYR A 91 18.84 0.03 3.50
C TYR A 91 18.97 -0.19 5.00
N TYR A 92 19.61 -1.27 5.38
CA TYR A 92 20.07 -1.52 6.75
C TYR A 92 21.48 -2.10 6.73
N LEU A 93 22.19 -1.96 7.84
CA LEU A 93 23.48 -2.61 8.04
C LEU A 93 23.21 -4.00 8.62
N ASP A 94 23.63 -5.04 7.91
CA ASP A 94 23.59 -6.39 8.45
C ASP A 94 24.66 -6.55 9.54
N ALA A 95 24.24 -6.88 10.76
CA ALA A 95 25.14 -6.94 11.91
C ALA A 95 26.11 -8.12 11.87
N VAL A 96 25.85 -9.14 11.04
CA VAL A 96 26.67 -10.33 10.92
C VAL A 96 27.73 -10.14 9.83
N SER A 97 27.32 -9.72 8.64
CA SER A 97 28.24 -9.52 7.51
C SER A 97 28.90 -8.16 7.52
N GLY A 98 28.31 -7.15 8.16
CA GLY A 98 28.78 -5.76 8.09
C GLY A 98 28.45 -5.04 6.79
N ASP A 99 27.61 -5.64 5.93
CA ASP A 99 27.24 -5.08 4.64
C ASP A 99 26.00 -4.20 4.72
N ALA A 100 25.93 -3.20 3.82
CA ALA A 100 24.72 -2.44 3.58
C ALA A 100 23.75 -3.25 2.69
N VAL A 101 22.61 -3.66 3.24
CA VAL A 101 21.63 -4.49 2.56
C VAL A 101 20.39 -3.69 2.18
N VAL A 102 19.91 -3.87 0.95
CA VAL A 102 18.68 -3.24 0.48
C VAL A 102 17.47 -3.84 1.20
N MET A 103 16.57 -2.99 1.69
CA MET A 103 15.31 -3.41 2.34
C MET A 103 14.33 -3.93 1.28
N THR A 104 14.40 -5.20 0.94
CA THR A 104 13.59 -5.83 -0.12
C THR A 104 12.44 -6.68 0.38
N GLY A 105 12.37 -6.94 1.69
CA GLY A 105 11.38 -7.81 2.29
C GLY A 105 10.82 -7.32 3.62
N PRO A 106 9.91 -8.07 4.21
CA PRO A 106 9.22 -7.72 5.44
C PRO A 106 9.94 -8.19 6.72
N GLU A 107 11.13 -8.78 6.63
CA GLU A 107 11.79 -9.54 7.71
C GLU A 107 12.04 -8.65 8.94
N LEU A 108 12.39 -7.38 8.73
CA LEU A 108 12.65 -6.42 9.79
C LEU A 108 11.40 -5.65 10.25
N LEU A 109 10.27 -5.83 9.60
CA LEU A 109 9.00 -5.21 10.00
C LEU A 109 8.49 -5.91 11.27
N ARG A 110 8.51 -5.20 12.40
CA ARG A 110 8.11 -5.73 13.71
C ARG A 110 6.63 -5.56 14.02
N SER A 111 5.98 -4.61 13.37
CA SER A 111 4.57 -4.29 13.58
C SER A 111 3.70 -4.98 12.54
N ARG A 112 2.49 -5.33 12.94
CA ARG A 112 1.48 -5.85 12.04
C ARG A 112 0.89 -4.72 11.19
N THR A 113 0.54 -5.02 9.94
CA THR A 113 -0.09 -4.06 9.04
C THR A 113 -1.61 -3.95 9.26
N ILE A 114 -2.17 -2.79 8.97
CA ILE A 114 -3.63 -2.58 8.94
C ILE A 114 -4.26 -3.54 7.94
N LEU A 115 -3.60 -3.81 6.81
CA LEU A 115 -4.09 -4.73 5.77
C LEU A 115 -4.32 -6.13 6.33
N ALA A 116 -3.31 -6.71 6.97
CA ALA A 116 -3.41 -8.04 7.59
C ALA A 116 -4.44 -8.07 8.73
N ALA A 117 -4.49 -7.03 9.57
CA ALA A 117 -5.41 -6.98 10.69
C ALA A 117 -6.88 -6.91 10.24
N PHE A 118 -7.19 -6.11 9.22
CA PHE A 118 -8.54 -6.05 8.66
C PHE A 118 -8.92 -7.31 7.88
N ALA A 119 -7.98 -7.92 7.15
CA ALA A 119 -8.21 -9.19 6.47
C ALA A 119 -8.59 -10.30 7.45
N ASP A 120 -7.89 -10.41 8.59
CA ASP A 120 -8.22 -11.39 9.64
C ASP A 120 -9.59 -11.13 10.27
N ALA A 121 -9.98 -9.88 10.38
CA ALA A 121 -11.29 -9.49 10.84
C ALA A 121 -12.41 -9.71 9.81
N GLY A 122 -12.07 -10.18 8.59
CA GLY A 122 -13.02 -10.56 7.54
C GLY A 122 -13.20 -9.54 6.42
N ALA A 123 -12.39 -8.47 6.37
CA ALA A 123 -12.35 -7.57 5.22
C ALA A 123 -11.74 -8.27 4.00
N LYS A 124 -12.13 -7.87 2.81
CA LYS A 124 -11.42 -8.19 1.58
C LYS A 124 -10.42 -7.08 1.29
N VAL A 125 -9.17 -7.47 1.13
CA VAL A 125 -8.05 -6.56 0.97
C VAL A 125 -7.42 -6.77 -0.40
N VAL A 126 -7.25 -5.68 -1.13
CA VAL A 126 -6.50 -5.61 -2.39
C VAL A 126 -5.35 -4.65 -2.19
N SER A 127 -4.11 -5.12 -2.37
CA SER A 127 -2.89 -4.33 -2.28
C SER A 127 -2.15 -4.39 -3.61
N ILE A 128 -2.03 -3.26 -4.29
CA ILE A 128 -1.37 -3.16 -5.59
C ILE A 128 -0.24 -2.15 -5.48
N THR A 129 0.95 -2.52 -5.91
CA THR A 129 2.12 -1.63 -5.87
C THR A 129 2.80 -1.54 -7.24
N ALA A 130 3.59 -0.50 -7.46
CA ALA A 130 4.46 -0.42 -8.62
C ALA A 130 5.64 -1.41 -8.48
N LYS A 131 6.24 -1.47 -7.29
CA LYS A 131 7.47 -2.25 -7.00
C LYS A 131 7.19 -3.45 -6.09
N ASP A 132 7.81 -4.58 -6.40
CA ASP A 132 7.61 -5.83 -5.65
C ASP A 132 8.14 -5.77 -4.22
N LYS A 133 9.25 -5.06 -3.97
CA LYS A 133 9.77 -4.89 -2.61
C LYS A 133 8.72 -4.29 -1.66
N LEU A 134 7.97 -3.30 -2.13
CA LEU A 134 6.91 -2.67 -1.33
C LEU A 134 5.71 -3.59 -1.17
N ARG A 135 5.32 -4.31 -2.22
CA ARG A 135 4.28 -5.35 -2.14
C ARG A 135 4.56 -6.36 -1.03
N ARG A 136 5.80 -6.86 -0.95
CA ARG A 136 6.20 -7.82 0.08
C ARG A 136 6.08 -7.25 1.49
N GLN A 137 6.46 -6.00 1.70
CA GLN A 137 6.33 -5.33 2.98
C GLN A 137 4.86 -5.08 3.35
N LEU A 138 4.06 -4.52 2.44
CA LEU A 138 2.63 -4.27 2.66
C LEU A 138 1.85 -5.56 2.88
N GLY A 139 2.21 -6.62 2.15
CA GLY A 139 1.57 -7.93 2.20
C GLY A 139 2.00 -8.81 3.37
N LYS A 140 2.84 -8.30 4.29
CA LYS A 140 3.23 -9.08 5.46
C LYS A 140 2.00 -9.57 6.24
N ASP A 141 1.96 -10.88 6.51
CA ASP A 141 0.91 -11.57 7.26
C ASP A 141 -0.50 -11.46 6.62
N LEU A 142 -0.60 -11.06 5.35
CA LEU A 142 -1.86 -11.04 4.61
C LEU A 142 -2.19 -12.46 4.10
N ASP A 143 -3.28 -13.03 4.58
CA ASP A 143 -3.75 -14.35 4.15
C ASP A 143 -4.43 -14.28 2.78
N LEU A 144 -3.70 -14.65 1.73
CA LEU A 144 -4.16 -14.66 0.35
C LEU A 144 -5.20 -15.76 0.06
N GLY A 145 -5.19 -16.85 0.85
CA GLY A 145 -6.14 -17.96 0.71
C GLY A 145 -7.60 -17.59 1.01
N ARG A 146 -7.85 -16.40 1.58
CA ARG A 146 -9.20 -15.90 1.88
C ARG A 146 -9.77 -14.95 0.83
N GLY A 147 -9.20 -14.90 -0.35
CA GLY A 147 -9.61 -14.00 -1.44
C GLY A 147 -9.12 -12.58 -1.24
N ASN A 148 -8.03 -12.40 -0.52
CA ASN A 148 -7.24 -11.18 -0.53
C ASN A 148 -6.27 -11.22 -1.71
N VAL A 149 -5.86 -10.06 -2.18
CA VAL A 149 -5.01 -9.90 -3.36
C VAL A 149 -3.82 -9.00 -3.01
N SER A 150 -2.61 -9.43 -3.42
CA SER A 150 -1.40 -8.61 -3.28
C SER A 150 -0.44 -8.87 -4.44
N PHE A 151 -0.24 -7.86 -5.30
CA PHE A 151 0.71 -7.97 -6.41
C PHE A 151 1.35 -6.63 -6.75
N SER A 152 2.37 -6.67 -7.61
CA SER A 152 3.03 -5.49 -8.16
C SER A 152 2.90 -5.45 -9.68
N SER A 153 2.84 -4.24 -10.26
CA SER A 153 2.90 -4.09 -11.72
C SER A 153 4.25 -4.53 -12.29
N GLU A 154 5.33 -4.41 -11.51
CA GLU A 154 6.67 -4.90 -11.86
C GLU A 154 6.70 -6.39 -12.22
N HIS A 155 5.86 -7.21 -11.56
CA HIS A 155 5.79 -8.66 -11.73
C HIS A 155 4.37 -9.16 -12.03
N ALA A 156 3.57 -8.36 -12.71
CA ALA A 156 2.19 -8.70 -13.05
C ALA A 156 2.06 -9.94 -13.96
N ASP A 157 3.11 -10.26 -14.72
CA ASP A 157 3.23 -11.45 -15.57
C ASP A 157 3.41 -12.77 -14.79
N ARG A 158 3.81 -12.69 -13.52
CA ARG A 158 4.17 -13.85 -12.68
C ARG A 158 3.20 -14.13 -11.56
N CYS A 159 2.07 -13.41 -11.53
CA CYS A 159 1.08 -13.57 -10.47
C CYS A 159 0.46 -14.96 -10.49
N THR A 160 0.37 -15.56 -9.30
CA THR A 160 -0.29 -16.85 -9.06
C THR A 160 -1.33 -16.71 -7.95
N LEU A 161 -2.33 -17.59 -7.96
CA LEU A 161 -3.32 -17.64 -6.86
C LEU A 161 -2.66 -17.88 -5.51
N ALA A 162 -1.62 -18.71 -5.45
CA ALA A 162 -0.94 -19.05 -4.21
C ALA A 162 -0.15 -17.86 -3.61
N GLU A 163 0.57 -17.10 -4.44
CA GLU A 163 1.48 -16.05 -3.97
C GLU A 163 0.88 -14.63 -4.02
N ASN A 164 -0.19 -14.45 -4.78
CA ASN A 164 -0.77 -13.14 -5.04
C ASN A 164 -2.28 -13.08 -4.78
N GLY A 165 -2.95 -14.23 -4.64
CA GLY A 165 -4.42 -14.32 -4.56
C GLY A 165 -5.12 -14.03 -5.88
N ILE A 166 -4.37 -13.91 -6.98
CA ILE A 166 -4.85 -13.57 -8.33
C ILE A 166 -3.87 -14.10 -9.38
N GLU A 167 -4.38 -14.41 -10.56
CA GLU A 167 -3.60 -14.81 -11.75
C GLU A 167 -4.11 -14.06 -12.99
N ASN A 168 -3.40 -14.18 -14.11
CA ASN A 168 -3.77 -13.58 -15.40
C ASN A 168 -3.96 -12.04 -15.33
N VAL A 169 -3.15 -11.37 -14.52
CA VAL A 169 -3.31 -9.94 -14.22
C VAL A 169 -3.16 -9.07 -15.47
N LEU A 170 -2.26 -9.41 -16.40
CA LEU A 170 -2.09 -8.65 -17.66
C LEU A 170 -3.38 -8.66 -18.49
N GLU A 171 -4.03 -9.82 -18.60
CA GLU A 171 -5.30 -9.96 -19.32
C GLU A 171 -6.43 -9.20 -18.61
N LEU A 172 -6.53 -9.33 -17.27
CA LEU A 172 -7.53 -8.64 -16.47
C LEU A 172 -7.45 -7.12 -16.63
N VAL A 173 -6.23 -6.57 -16.61
CA VAL A 173 -5.99 -5.13 -16.73
C VAL A 173 -6.11 -4.68 -18.20
N GLY A 174 -5.79 -5.56 -19.14
CA GLY A 174 -5.78 -5.26 -20.58
C GLY A 174 -4.58 -4.41 -20.99
N MET A 175 -3.47 -4.51 -20.27
CA MET A 175 -2.22 -3.79 -20.53
C MET A 175 -1.05 -4.77 -20.61
N PRO A 176 -0.03 -4.50 -21.44
CA PRO A 176 1.20 -5.27 -21.43
C PRO A 176 1.96 -5.08 -20.12
N LEU A 177 2.92 -5.96 -19.85
CA LEU A 177 3.85 -5.78 -18.73
C LEU A 177 4.61 -4.46 -18.92
N PRO A 178 4.52 -3.52 -17.95
CA PRO A 178 5.17 -2.23 -18.09
C PRO A 178 6.68 -2.33 -17.85
N ASP A 179 7.45 -1.48 -18.52
CA ASP A 179 8.86 -1.34 -18.24
C ASP A 179 9.11 -0.70 -16.87
N MET A 180 10.17 -1.16 -16.21
CA MET A 180 10.63 -0.57 -14.96
C MET A 180 11.02 0.91 -15.18
N TYR A 181 10.60 1.80 -14.29
CA TYR A 181 10.80 3.25 -14.38
C TYR A 181 10.02 3.96 -15.50
N SER A 182 9.05 3.29 -16.13
CA SER A 182 8.13 3.91 -17.06
C SER A 182 6.93 4.54 -16.34
N MET A 183 6.24 5.46 -17.00
CA MET A 183 4.95 5.99 -16.53
C MET A 183 3.89 4.90 -16.46
N GLU A 184 3.94 3.96 -17.40
CA GLU A 184 3.05 2.82 -17.53
C GLU A 184 3.06 1.93 -16.28
N LEU A 185 4.19 1.88 -15.55
CA LEU A 185 4.29 1.14 -14.28
C LEU A 185 3.27 1.63 -13.24
N SER A 186 3.10 2.94 -13.13
CA SER A 186 2.12 3.57 -12.23
C SER A 186 0.70 3.55 -12.79
N LEU A 187 0.55 3.76 -14.09
CA LEU A 187 -0.75 3.68 -14.76
C LEU A 187 -1.36 2.27 -14.65
N PHE A 188 -0.53 1.23 -14.72
CA PHE A 188 -0.96 -0.15 -14.52
C PHE A 188 -1.57 -0.37 -13.14
N VAL A 189 -0.94 0.17 -12.08
CA VAL A 189 -1.46 0.08 -10.70
C VAL A 189 -2.86 0.70 -10.60
N LEU A 190 -3.04 1.89 -11.18
CA LEU A 190 -4.33 2.59 -11.17
C LEU A 190 -5.38 1.85 -12.01
N ALA A 191 -5.00 1.37 -13.20
CA ALA A 191 -5.90 0.59 -14.07
C ALA A 191 -6.34 -0.72 -13.39
N ALA A 192 -5.42 -1.42 -12.74
CA ALA A 192 -5.71 -2.62 -11.98
C ALA A 192 -6.67 -2.34 -10.81
N GLY A 193 -6.46 -1.24 -10.08
CA GLY A 193 -7.35 -0.83 -9.00
C GLY A 193 -8.78 -0.49 -9.44
N VAL A 194 -8.97 -0.11 -10.71
CA VAL A 194 -10.31 0.10 -11.29
C VAL A 194 -11.01 -1.22 -11.65
N ARG A 195 -10.23 -2.30 -11.90
CA ARG A 195 -10.75 -3.62 -12.28
C ARG A 195 -11.11 -4.51 -11.09
N LEU A 196 -10.51 -4.27 -9.94
CA LEU A 196 -10.63 -5.04 -8.70
C LEU A 196 -11.48 -4.33 -7.66
#